data_3e3b0a7866b5ea639b22cd283cc151db
#
_entry.id   3e3b0a7866b5ea639b22cd283cc151db
#
_cell.length_a   1.000
_cell.length_b   1.000
_cell.length_c   1.000
_cell.angle_alpha   90.00
_cell.angle_beta   90.00
_cell.angle_gamma   90.00
#
_symmetry.space_group_name_H-M   'P 1'
#
loop_
_entity.id
_entity.type
_entity.pdbx_description
1 polymer ?
#
loop_
_entity_poly.entity_id
_entity_poly.type
_entity_poly.pdbx_seq_one_letter_code
_entity_poly.pdbx_strand_id
1 'polypeptide(L)'
;MSTKSRAVSAKGVEEFKTYITRSIPTNAVIVCADNTGAKTLKVIMVTRAKTRLARYPSASVGDHIQCTVKRGPPDLRNQVWGAVIIRQKYAVRRVSGQRICFEDNAAVLVTPEGEMKGTDIKGPVASEAAEKWPRIANLASIVV
;
A
#
# COMPACT_ATOMS: atom_id res chain seq x y z
N MET A 1 -36.69 -28.98 -20.11
CA MET A 1 -36.17 -27.77 -19.42
C MET A 1 -34.73 -28.01 -19.03
N SER A 2 -33.80 -27.36 -19.73
CA SER A 2 -32.35 -27.51 -19.45
C SER A 2 -31.98 -26.70 -18.21
N THR A 3 -31.64 -27.38 -17.13
CA THR A 3 -31.04 -26.73 -15.94
C THR A 3 -29.63 -26.30 -16.29
N LYS A 4 -29.45 -25.00 -16.58
CA LYS A 4 -28.10 -24.40 -16.60
C LYS A 4 -27.43 -24.60 -15.26
N SER A 5 -26.48 -25.53 -15.17
CA SER A 5 -25.61 -25.63 -14.02
C SER A 5 -24.88 -24.29 -13.86
N ARG A 6 -24.95 -23.69 -12.66
CA ARG A 6 -24.14 -22.53 -12.32
C ARG A 6 -22.69 -22.93 -12.49
N ALA A 7 -22.01 -22.34 -13.49
CA ALA A 7 -20.58 -22.48 -13.59
C ALA A 7 -19.96 -21.91 -12.29
N VAL A 8 -19.37 -22.79 -11.50
CA VAL A 8 -18.52 -22.38 -10.36
C VAL A 8 -17.39 -21.59 -11.01
N SER A 9 -17.33 -20.29 -10.72
CA SER A 9 -16.24 -19.47 -11.22
C SER A 9 -14.95 -20.08 -10.73
N ALA A 10 -13.98 -20.28 -11.64
CA ALA A 10 -12.63 -20.76 -11.34
C ALA A 10 -11.79 -19.71 -10.56
N LYS A 11 -12.42 -18.94 -9.68
CA LYS A 11 -11.70 -18.22 -8.64
C LYS A 11 -11.22 -19.29 -7.68
N GLY A 12 -9.92 -19.55 -7.78
CA GLY A 12 -9.21 -20.35 -6.80
C GLY A 12 -9.55 -19.94 -5.39
N VAL A 13 -9.22 -20.77 -4.44
CA VAL A 13 -9.39 -20.56 -2.99
C VAL A 13 -9.26 -19.08 -2.68
N GLU A 14 -10.34 -18.45 -2.20
CA GLU A 14 -10.28 -17.05 -1.80
C GLU A 14 -9.21 -16.92 -0.72
N GLU A 15 -8.08 -16.31 -1.08
CA GLU A 15 -7.06 -15.96 -0.11
C GLU A 15 -7.75 -15.21 1.04
N PHE A 16 -7.53 -15.69 2.24
CA PHE A 16 -8.03 -15.04 3.46
C PHE A 16 -7.52 -13.60 3.47
N LYS A 17 -8.35 -12.68 3.02
CA LYS A 17 -8.05 -11.25 3.10
C LYS A 17 -8.17 -10.84 4.54
N THR A 18 -7.02 -10.74 5.21
CA THR A 18 -6.97 -10.11 6.52
C THR A 18 -7.56 -8.71 6.42
N TYR A 19 -8.55 -8.43 7.25
CA TYR A 19 -9.16 -7.11 7.29
C TYR A 19 -8.22 -6.15 8.02
N ILE A 20 -7.53 -5.32 7.26
CA ILE A 20 -6.63 -4.30 7.81
C ILE A 20 -7.40 -2.98 7.94
N THR A 21 -7.35 -2.38 9.13
CA THR A 21 -7.97 -1.09 9.36
C THR A 21 -7.30 -0.01 8.52
N ARG A 22 -8.09 0.72 7.75
CA ARG A 22 -7.62 1.81 6.89
C ARG A 22 -7.41 3.07 7.72
N SER A 23 -6.15 3.41 8.01
CA SER A 23 -5.82 4.53 8.91
C SER A 23 -5.23 5.75 8.22
N ILE A 24 -4.91 5.66 6.93
CA ILE A 24 -4.25 6.74 6.18
C ILE A 24 -5.24 7.38 5.21
N PRO A 25 -5.87 8.51 5.59
CA PRO A 25 -6.83 9.20 4.73
C PRO A 25 -6.14 9.98 3.61
N THR A 26 -6.93 10.49 2.67
CA THR A 26 -6.47 11.49 1.71
C THR A 26 -5.96 12.74 2.43
N ASN A 27 -5.02 13.43 1.81
CA ASN A 27 -4.28 14.56 2.38
C ASN A 27 -3.30 14.22 3.52
N ALA A 28 -3.22 12.96 3.98
CA ALA A 28 -2.20 12.55 4.94
C ALA A 28 -0.79 12.73 4.37
N VAL A 29 0.15 13.08 5.24
CA VAL A 29 1.59 13.15 4.92
C VAL A 29 2.26 11.91 5.50
N ILE A 30 2.98 11.18 4.65
CA ILE A 30 3.65 9.93 4.97
C ILE A 30 5.13 10.00 4.60
N VAL A 31 5.95 9.14 5.19
CA VAL A 31 7.38 9.05 4.90
C VAL A 31 7.60 8.26 3.61
N CYS A 32 8.56 8.69 2.79
CA CYS A 32 9.05 7.88 1.68
C CYS A 32 10.20 7.00 2.15
N ALA A 33 10.08 5.70 1.98
CA ALA A 33 11.05 4.72 2.46
C ALA A 33 11.93 4.13 1.34
N ASP A 34 11.92 4.74 0.17
CA ASP A 34 12.79 4.34 -0.94
C ASP A 34 14.07 5.20 -1.01
N ASN A 35 14.97 4.84 -1.92
CA ASN A 35 16.22 5.54 -2.18
C ASN A 35 16.14 6.57 -3.32
N THR A 36 14.95 6.97 -3.78
CA THR A 36 14.77 7.97 -4.86
C THR A 36 15.12 9.39 -4.43
N GLY A 37 15.35 9.61 -3.13
CA GLY A 37 15.60 10.94 -2.54
C GLY A 37 14.31 11.65 -2.09
N ALA A 38 13.14 11.16 -2.41
CA ALA A 38 11.90 11.66 -1.83
C ALA A 38 11.89 11.42 -0.31
N LYS A 39 11.46 12.41 0.47
CA LYS A 39 11.42 12.31 1.93
C LYS A 39 10.00 12.21 2.46
N THR A 40 9.10 13.05 1.95
CA THR A 40 7.70 13.08 2.38
C THR A 40 6.75 13.10 1.20
N LEU A 41 5.73 12.27 1.29
CA LEU A 41 4.67 12.12 0.29
C LEU A 41 3.35 12.62 0.88
N LYS A 42 2.55 13.32 0.09
CA LYS A 42 1.18 13.67 0.43
C LYS A 42 0.22 12.81 -0.38
N VAL A 43 -0.66 12.09 0.29
CA VAL A 43 -1.68 11.26 -0.34
C VAL A 43 -2.73 12.12 -1.02
N ILE A 44 -2.99 11.87 -2.30
CA ILE A 44 -4.05 12.53 -3.07
C ILE A 44 -5.27 11.61 -3.11
N MET A 45 -5.07 10.37 -3.53
CA MET A 45 -6.15 9.43 -3.76
C MET A 45 -5.70 8.00 -3.43
N VAL A 46 -6.65 7.19 -2.99
CA VAL A 46 -6.45 5.74 -2.79
C VAL A 46 -7.04 5.01 -3.99
N THR A 47 -6.21 4.26 -4.71
CA THR A 47 -6.64 3.53 -5.91
C THR A 47 -7.61 2.42 -5.53
N ARG A 48 -8.70 2.29 -6.29
CA ARG A 48 -9.75 1.28 -6.09
C ARG A 48 -10.50 1.37 -4.74
N ALA A 49 -10.32 2.43 -3.97
CA ALA A 49 -11.12 2.63 -2.77
C ALA A 49 -12.53 3.10 -3.16
N LYS A 50 -13.52 2.23 -2.94
CA LYS A 50 -14.94 2.61 -3.01
C LYS A 50 -15.39 2.98 -1.61
N THR A 51 -15.82 4.23 -1.44
CA THR A 51 -16.36 4.72 -0.17
C THR A 51 -17.84 5.05 -0.32
N ARG A 52 -18.54 5.09 0.80
CA ARG A 52 -19.92 5.57 0.81
C ARG A 52 -19.94 7.08 0.66
N LEU A 53 -21.10 7.60 0.23
CA LEU A 53 -21.35 9.04 0.06
C LEU A 53 -20.79 9.86 1.24
N ALA A 54 -20.10 10.96 0.91
CA ALA A 54 -19.45 11.90 1.84
C ALA A 54 -18.32 11.32 2.73
N ARG A 55 -17.92 10.05 2.57
CA ARG A 55 -16.79 9.48 3.30
C ARG A 55 -15.50 9.64 2.50
N TYR A 56 -14.46 10.20 3.13
CA TYR A 56 -13.12 10.26 2.53
C TYR A 56 -12.51 8.85 2.42
N PRO A 57 -11.89 8.51 1.27
CA PRO A 57 -11.17 7.26 1.13
C PRO A 57 -9.95 7.24 2.04
N SER A 58 -9.70 6.09 2.65
CA SER A 58 -8.53 5.84 3.47
C SER A 58 -7.82 4.60 2.99
N ALA A 59 -6.51 4.58 3.13
CA ALA A 59 -5.64 3.48 2.75
C ALA A 59 -5.12 2.72 3.97
N SER A 60 -4.73 1.48 3.74
CA SER A 60 -4.06 0.59 4.69
C SER A 60 -2.75 0.05 4.09
N VAL A 61 -2.02 -0.74 4.87
CA VAL A 61 -0.83 -1.44 4.39
C VAL A 61 -1.15 -2.28 3.14
N GLY A 62 -0.25 -2.22 2.14
CA GLY A 62 -0.40 -2.91 0.86
C GLY A 62 -1.34 -2.24 -0.13
N ASP A 63 -1.97 -1.11 0.21
CA ASP A 63 -2.79 -0.38 -0.75
C ASP A 63 -1.95 0.52 -1.65
N HIS A 64 -2.37 0.58 -2.93
CA HIS A 64 -1.81 1.51 -3.90
C HIS A 64 -2.50 2.86 -3.77
N ILE A 65 -1.70 3.93 -3.72
CA ILE A 65 -2.14 5.31 -3.60
C ILE A 65 -1.54 6.17 -4.72
N GLN A 66 -2.20 7.26 -5.03
CA GLN A 66 -1.59 8.36 -5.77
C GLN A 66 -1.16 9.44 -4.79
N CYS A 67 0.04 9.94 -4.94
CA CYS A 67 0.64 10.91 -4.04
C CYS A 67 1.47 11.96 -4.79
N THR A 68 1.78 13.06 -4.12
CA THR A 68 2.78 14.04 -4.56
C THR A 68 3.93 14.09 -3.58
N VAL A 69 5.14 14.33 -4.09
CA VAL A 69 6.33 14.54 -3.27
C VAL A 69 6.32 15.97 -2.71
N LYS A 70 6.31 16.11 -1.38
CA LYS A 70 6.37 17.41 -0.69
C LYS A 70 7.78 17.84 -0.35
N ARG A 71 8.63 16.89 0.06
CA ARG A 71 10.05 17.11 0.33
C ARG A 71 10.86 16.09 -0.45
N GLY A 72 11.84 16.56 -1.20
CA GLY A 72 12.69 15.71 -2.04
C GLY A 72 13.33 16.50 -3.19
N PRO A 73 13.96 15.81 -4.14
CA PRO A 73 14.57 16.42 -5.33
C PRO A 73 13.55 17.20 -6.17
N PRO A 74 13.99 18.26 -6.87
CA PRO A 74 13.10 19.08 -7.69
C PRO A 74 12.41 18.28 -8.81
N ASP A 75 13.08 17.29 -9.37
CA ASP A 75 12.56 16.44 -10.45
C ASP A 75 11.35 15.59 -10.07
N LEU A 76 11.22 15.27 -8.77
CA LEU A 76 10.10 14.48 -8.25
C LEU A 76 8.97 15.34 -7.69
N ARG A 77 9.25 16.62 -7.39
CA ARG A 77 8.26 17.53 -6.82
C ARG A 77 7.22 17.94 -7.86
N ASN A 78 6.03 18.27 -7.37
CA ASN A 78 4.91 18.76 -8.19
C ASN A 78 4.40 17.78 -9.25
N GLN A 79 4.86 16.53 -9.20
CA GLN A 79 4.36 15.46 -10.06
C GLN A 79 3.50 14.50 -9.23
N VAL A 80 2.57 13.82 -9.91
CA VAL A 80 1.76 12.76 -9.33
C VAL A 80 2.45 11.43 -9.56
N TRP A 81 2.67 10.71 -8.46
CA TRP A 81 3.32 9.40 -8.45
C TRP A 81 2.40 8.34 -7.87
N GLY A 82 2.51 7.11 -8.38
CA GLY A 82 1.99 5.93 -7.70
C GLY A 82 2.88 5.59 -6.50
N ALA A 83 2.29 5.13 -5.42
CA ALA A 83 3.02 4.60 -4.27
C ALA A 83 2.26 3.47 -3.60
N VAL A 84 2.98 2.59 -2.91
CA VAL A 84 2.42 1.49 -2.11
C VAL A 84 2.78 1.70 -0.66
N ILE A 85 1.80 1.58 0.23
CA ILE A 85 2.00 1.70 1.67
C ILE A 85 2.61 0.41 2.20
N ILE A 86 3.79 0.52 2.83
CA ILE A 86 4.54 -0.61 3.38
C ILE A 86 4.49 -0.69 4.89
N ARG A 87 4.24 0.42 5.59
CA ARG A 87 4.13 0.50 7.06
C ARG A 87 3.00 1.41 7.48
N GLN A 88 2.40 1.11 8.62
CA GLN A 88 1.29 1.87 9.20
C GLN A 88 1.47 1.96 10.72
N LYS A 89 1.28 3.15 11.30
CA LYS A 89 1.31 3.34 12.76
C LYS A 89 0.15 2.65 13.47
N TYR A 90 -1.01 2.63 12.84
CA TYR A 90 -2.17 1.96 13.41
C TYR A 90 -1.96 0.44 13.43
N ALA A 91 -2.25 -0.17 14.58
CA ALA A 91 -2.01 -1.60 14.79
C ALA A 91 -2.84 -2.47 13.81
N VAL A 92 -2.16 -3.38 13.14
CA VAL A 92 -2.75 -4.41 12.30
C VAL A 92 -2.91 -5.68 13.14
N ARG A 93 -4.09 -6.26 13.16
CA ARG A 93 -4.35 -7.54 13.82
C ARG A 93 -4.14 -8.68 12.82
N ARG A 94 -3.28 -9.61 13.16
CA ARG A 94 -3.03 -10.82 12.38
C ARG A 94 -3.90 -11.99 12.83
N VAL A 95 -4.00 -13.00 12.00
CA VAL A 95 -4.77 -14.23 12.28
C VAL A 95 -4.27 -14.93 13.55
N SER A 96 -2.95 -14.88 13.81
CA SER A 96 -2.33 -15.40 15.04
C SER A 96 -2.78 -14.70 16.33
N GLY A 97 -3.55 -13.60 16.22
CA GLY A 97 -3.95 -12.76 17.35
C GLY A 97 -2.95 -11.67 17.72
N GLN A 98 -1.76 -11.69 17.14
CA GLN A 98 -0.76 -10.65 17.33
C GLN A 98 -1.22 -9.33 16.73
N ARG A 99 -0.82 -8.22 17.37
CA ARG A 99 -1.02 -6.88 16.84
C ARG A 99 0.34 -6.27 16.54
N ILE A 100 0.50 -5.82 15.31
CA ILE A 100 1.74 -5.22 14.82
C ILE A 100 1.47 -3.75 14.52
N CYS A 101 2.30 -2.86 15.06
CA CYS A 101 2.31 -1.44 14.75
C CYS A 101 3.74 -1.01 14.42
N PHE A 102 3.86 -0.09 13.47
CA PHE A 102 5.14 0.51 13.12
C PHE A 102 5.25 1.90 13.72
N GLU A 103 6.46 2.40 13.82
CA GLU A 103 6.73 3.74 14.35
C GLU A 103 6.23 4.85 13.41
N ASP A 104 6.19 4.58 12.11
CA ASP A 104 5.82 5.54 11.06
C ASP A 104 4.79 4.99 10.07
N ASN A 105 4.16 5.90 9.32
CA ASN A 105 3.44 5.59 8.09
C ASN A 105 4.41 5.80 6.94
N ALA A 106 4.74 4.73 6.21
CA ALA A 106 5.70 4.81 5.12
C ALA A 106 5.17 4.15 3.84
N ALA A 107 5.63 4.69 2.71
CA ALA A 107 5.32 4.17 1.39
C ALA A 107 6.55 4.21 0.49
N VAL A 108 6.50 3.44 -0.58
CA VAL A 108 7.52 3.41 -1.65
C VAL A 108 6.90 3.84 -2.97
N LEU A 109 7.65 4.57 -3.78
CA LEU A 109 7.20 5.02 -5.11
C LEU A 109 7.21 3.85 -6.10
N VAL A 110 6.14 3.73 -6.86
CA VAL A 110 5.99 2.70 -7.90
C VAL A 110 5.64 3.33 -9.24
N THR A 111 6.07 2.68 -10.32
CA THR A 111 5.68 3.02 -11.68
C THR A 111 4.25 2.53 -11.98
N PRO A 112 3.64 2.98 -13.08
CA PRO A 112 2.32 2.46 -13.50
C PRO A 112 2.29 0.95 -13.72
N GLU A 113 3.43 0.35 -14.09
CA GLU A 113 3.60 -1.10 -14.28
C GLU A 113 3.69 -1.88 -12.96
N GLY A 114 3.71 -1.17 -11.81
CA GLY A 114 3.83 -1.76 -10.48
C GLY A 114 5.26 -2.10 -10.07
N GLU A 115 6.25 -1.60 -10.79
CA GLU A 115 7.67 -1.70 -10.41
C GLU A 115 8.04 -0.58 -9.44
N MET A 116 8.97 -0.86 -8.54
CA MET A 116 9.53 0.20 -7.71
C MET A 116 10.38 1.17 -8.55
N LYS A 117 10.21 2.45 -8.29
CA LYS A 117 11.06 3.50 -8.86
C LYS A 117 12.45 3.47 -8.23
N GLY A 118 12.54 3.21 -6.94
CA GLY A 118 13.78 3.03 -6.21
C GLY A 118 14.32 1.61 -6.31
N THR A 119 15.60 1.44 -6.01
CA THR A 119 16.30 0.15 -6.01
C THR A 119 16.41 -0.47 -4.62
N ASP A 120 16.10 0.28 -3.57
CA ASP A 120 16.26 -0.15 -2.19
C ASP A 120 15.15 0.40 -1.30
N ILE A 121 14.81 -0.35 -0.24
CA ILE A 121 13.80 0.03 0.75
C ILE A 121 14.46 0.20 2.11
N LYS A 122 14.25 1.36 2.72
CA LYS A 122 14.75 1.69 4.05
C LYS A 122 13.80 1.20 5.13
N GLY A 123 14.30 0.32 5.98
CA GLY A 123 13.57 -0.22 7.12
C GLY A 123 12.68 -1.42 6.79
N PRO A 124 11.89 -1.88 7.78
CA PRO A 124 11.07 -3.07 7.63
C PRO A 124 9.87 -2.85 6.70
N VAL A 125 9.42 -3.93 6.09
CA VAL A 125 8.19 -3.98 5.27
C VAL A 125 7.21 -4.92 5.95
N ALA A 126 5.95 -4.54 6.04
CA ALA A 126 4.91 -5.41 6.56
C ALA A 126 4.67 -6.60 5.62
N SER A 127 4.46 -7.79 6.17
CA SER A 127 4.21 -9.01 5.39
C SER A 127 2.99 -8.88 4.48
N GLU A 128 1.97 -8.16 4.93
CA GLU A 128 0.76 -7.91 4.15
C GLU A 128 1.04 -7.10 2.86
N ALA A 129 2.02 -6.20 2.90
CA ALA A 129 2.46 -5.48 1.70
C ALA A 129 3.32 -6.36 0.80
N ALA A 130 4.21 -7.16 1.40
CA ALA A 130 5.09 -8.09 0.68
C ALA A 130 4.31 -9.18 -0.07
N GLU A 131 3.29 -9.77 0.55
CA GLU A 131 2.41 -10.76 -0.08
C GLU A 131 1.65 -10.20 -1.28
N LYS A 132 1.18 -8.96 -1.16
CA LYS A 132 0.40 -8.30 -2.22
C LYS A 132 1.27 -7.78 -3.37
N TRP A 133 2.53 -7.44 -3.08
CA TRP A 133 3.47 -6.83 -4.02
C TRP A 133 4.81 -7.60 -4.05
N PRO A 134 4.92 -8.69 -4.85
CA PRO A 134 6.13 -9.53 -4.88
C PRO A 134 7.42 -8.75 -5.23
N ARG A 135 7.32 -7.72 -6.07
CA ARG A 135 8.48 -6.88 -6.42
C ARG A 135 9.00 -6.06 -5.24
N ILE A 136 8.10 -5.60 -4.36
CA ILE A 136 8.47 -4.95 -3.10
C ILE A 136 9.09 -5.96 -2.14
N ALA A 137 8.55 -7.18 -2.08
CA ALA A 137 9.08 -8.25 -1.26
C ALA A 137 10.55 -8.59 -1.60
N ASN A 138 10.88 -8.64 -2.89
CA ASN A 138 12.24 -8.95 -3.36
C ASN A 138 13.27 -7.87 -2.98
N LEU A 139 12.85 -6.62 -2.83
CA LEU A 139 13.73 -5.49 -2.49
C LEU A 139 13.71 -5.17 -0.99
N ALA A 140 12.84 -5.81 -0.23
CA ALA A 140 12.75 -5.63 1.21
C ALA A 140 13.92 -6.32 1.92
N SER A 141 14.67 -5.57 2.72
CA SER A 141 15.75 -6.14 3.55
C SER A 141 15.20 -6.96 4.72
N ILE A 142 14.07 -6.54 5.29
CA ILE A 142 13.40 -7.20 6.42
C ILE A 142 11.89 -7.17 6.16
N VAL A 143 11.24 -8.33 6.27
CA VAL A 143 9.78 -8.46 6.24
C VAL A 143 9.31 -8.88 7.64
N VAL A 144 8.34 -8.14 8.16
CA VAL A 144 7.81 -8.33 9.52
C VAL A 144 6.33 -8.67 9.49
#